data_939f9f9a89820600d5f5dd53fbb99b08
#
_entry.id   939f9f9a89820600d5f5dd53fbb99b08
#
_cell.length_a   1.000
_cell.length_b   1.000
_cell.length_c   1.000
_cell.angle_alpha   90.00
_cell.angle_beta   90.00
_cell.angle_gamma   90.00
#
_symmetry.space_group_name_H-M   'P 1'
#
loop_
_entity.id
_entity.type
_entity.pdbx_description
1 polymer ?
#
loop_
_entity_poly.entity_id
_entity_poly.type
_entity_poly.pdbx_seq_one_letter_code
_entity_poly.pdbx_strand_id
1 'polypeptide(L)'
;MSEQEAAATLLELLTDATKIRLRSDVPVGAYLSGGLDSTVITALIKKVSVSRLKTFSISFEDKEFDESGFQQEASDFLQTDHHAVRCSAQDIGRVFPDVIWHTEKPILRTAPAPLFLLSKLVREQGYKVVLTGEGSDEMLGGYDIFKASWDPVKRIW
;
A
#
# COMPACT_ATOMS: atom_id res chain seq x y z
N MET A 1 -29.69 -3.38 -0.90
CA MET A 1 -28.55 -4.01 -0.19
C MET A 1 -28.28 -3.16 1.04
N SER A 2 -28.30 -3.73 2.22
CA SER A 2 -27.93 -3.04 3.45
C SER A 2 -26.41 -2.83 3.52
N GLU A 3 -25.95 -1.94 4.41
CA GLU A 3 -24.51 -1.73 4.64
C GLU A 3 -23.79 -3.02 5.07
N GLN A 4 -24.44 -3.82 5.93
CA GLN A 4 -23.91 -5.11 6.37
C GLN A 4 -23.78 -6.12 5.23
N GLU A 5 -24.79 -6.21 4.34
CA GLU A 5 -24.72 -7.04 3.15
C GLU A 5 -23.60 -6.58 2.20
N ALA A 6 -23.45 -5.27 2.00
CA ALA A 6 -22.38 -4.70 1.18
C ALA A 6 -21.00 -5.03 1.75
N ALA A 7 -20.80 -4.85 3.04
CA ALA A 7 -19.54 -5.17 3.70
C ALA A 7 -19.19 -6.67 3.62
N ALA A 8 -20.18 -7.54 3.82
CA ALA A 8 -19.97 -8.99 3.70
C ALA A 8 -19.60 -9.40 2.27
N THR A 9 -20.30 -8.85 1.27
CA THR A 9 -20.00 -9.11 -0.15
C THR A 9 -18.63 -8.61 -0.53
N LEU A 10 -18.24 -7.39 -0.08
CA LEU A 10 -16.91 -6.83 -0.34
C LEU A 10 -15.82 -7.71 0.28
N LEU A 11 -16.01 -8.16 1.52
CA LEU A 11 -15.06 -9.03 2.21
C LEU A 11 -14.87 -10.38 1.46
N GLU A 12 -15.95 -10.95 0.95
CA GLU A 12 -15.92 -12.19 0.15
C GLU A 12 -15.13 -11.96 -1.15
N LEU A 13 -15.44 -10.91 -1.90
CA LEU A 13 -14.76 -10.56 -3.15
C LEU A 13 -13.26 -10.28 -2.94
N LEU A 14 -12.91 -9.51 -1.92
CA LEU A 14 -11.50 -9.22 -1.60
C LEU A 14 -10.76 -10.49 -1.15
N THR A 15 -11.42 -11.36 -0.40
CA THR A 15 -10.85 -12.64 0.03
C THR A 15 -10.56 -13.55 -1.17
N ASP A 16 -11.49 -13.64 -2.11
CA ASP A 16 -11.32 -14.44 -3.34
C ASP A 16 -10.22 -13.86 -4.24
N ALA A 17 -10.26 -12.55 -4.47
CA ALA A 17 -9.21 -11.84 -5.22
C ALA A 17 -7.82 -12.06 -4.61
N THR A 18 -7.70 -12.00 -3.28
CA THR A 18 -6.45 -12.26 -2.56
C THR A 18 -5.98 -13.70 -2.80
N LYS A 19 -6.86 -14.70 -2.67
CA LYS A 19 -6.52 -16.11 -2.95
C LYS A 19 -6.00 -16.32 -4.35
N ILE A 20 -6.64 -15.68 -5.35
CA ILE A 20 -6.22 -15.79 -6.76
C ILE A 20 -4.82 -15.19 -6.94
N ARG A 21 -4.54 -14.02 -6.35
CA ARG A 21 -3.24 -13.33 -6.45
C ARG A 21 -2.10 -14.05 -5.72
N LEU A 22 -2.41 -14.87 -4.73
CA LEU A 22 -1.41 -15.68 -4.02
C LEU A 22 -1.00 -16.95 -4.77
N ARG A 23 -1.66 -17.27 -5.89
CA ARG A 23 -1.24 -18.36 -6.79
C ARG A 23 -0.02 -17.91 -7.59
N SER A 24 1.16 -18.21 -7.08
CA SER A 24 2.42 -17.73 -7.64
C SER A 24 3.52 -18.76 -7.45
N ASP A 25 4.41 -18.86 -8.42
CA ASP A 25 5.62 -19.70 -8.36
C ASP A 25 6.75 -19.04 -7.56
N VAL A 26 6.55 -17.82 -7.08
CA VAL A 26 7.50 -17.06 -6.28
C VAL A 26 6.83 -16.56 -4.98
N PRO A 27 7.60 -16.29 -3.93
CA PRO A 27 7.03 -15.74 -2.71
C PRO A 27 6.37 -14.37 -2.97
N VAL A 28 5.20 -14.20 -2.37
CA VAL A 28 4.41 -12.96 -2.43
C VAL A 28 4.50 -12.24 -1.09
N GLY A 29 4.90 -10.98 -1.10
CA GLY A 29 4.88 -10.08 0.05
C GLY A 29 3.69 -9.12 0.00
N ALA A 30 3.66 -8.16 0.91
CA ALA A 30 2.67 -7.08 0.89
C ALA A 30 3.29 -5.73 1.23
N TYR A 31 2.79 -4.66 0.65
CA TYR A 31 3.04 -3.32 1.15
C TYR A 31 2.12 -3.04 2.35
N LEU A 32 2.69 -2.47 3.41
CA LEU A 32 1.99 -2.15 4.65
C LEU A 32 2.32 -0.71 5.05
N SER A 33 1.48 0.22 4.63
CA SER A 33 1.65 1.65 4.95
C SER A 33 1.17 2.03 6.35
N GLY A 34 0.45 1.14 7.04
CA GLY A 34 -0.26 1.45 8.28
C GLY A 34 -1.65 2.05 8.06
N GLY A 35 -2.00 2.41 6.82
CA GLY A 35 -3.35 2.83 6.44
C GLY A 35 -4.33 1.65 6.39
N LEU A 36 -5.64 1.97 6.38
CA LEU A 36 -6.73 0.99 6.41
C LEU A 36 -6.61 -0.05 5.29
N ASP A 37 -6.44 0.40 4.05
CA ASP A 37 -6.50 -0.45 2.86
C ASP A 37 -5.37 -1.48 2.84
N SER A 38 -4.14 -1.03 3.05
CA SER A 38 -2.97 -1.91 3.11
C SER A 38 -3.06 -2.91 4.27
N THR A 39 -3.61 -2.48 5.41
CA THR A 39 -3.82 -3.33 6.59
C THR A 39 -4.87 -4.39 6.33
N VAL A 40 -5.99 -4.05 5.69
CA VAL A 40 -7.04 -5.01 5.30
C VAL A 40 -6.49 -6.06 4.34
N ILE A 41 -5.79 -5.65 3.29
CA ILE A 41 -5.18 -6.60 2.33
C ILE A 41 -4.17 -7.53 3.05
N THR A 42 -3.32 -6.98 3.91
CA THR A 42 -2.35 -7.76 4.69
C THR A 42 -3.05 -8.76 5.61
N ALA A 43 -4.14 -8.36 6.28
CA ALA A 43 -4.94 -9.24 7.12
C ALA A 43 -5.60 -10.38 6.32
N LEU A 44 -6.10 -10.08 5.10
CA LEU A 44 -6.66 -11.10 4.22
C LEU A 44 -5.61 -12.10 3.74
N ILE A 45 -4.39 -11.65 3.41
CA ILE A 45 -3.29 -12.54 3.06
C ILE A 45 -2.99 -13.47 4.24
N LYS A 46 -2.87 -12.92 5.45
CA LYS A 46 -2.66 -13.73 6.68
C LYS A 46 -3.77 -14.73 6.94
N LYS A 47 -5.02 -14.38 6.66
CA LYS A 47 -6.17 -15.27 6.83
C LYS A 47 -6.17 -16.45 5.86
N VAL A 48 -5.69 -16.25 4.63
CA VAL A 48 -5.75 -17.28 3.58
C VAL A 48 -4.44 -18.02 3.34
N SER A 49 -3.33 -17.54 3.90
CA SER A 49 -1.99 -18.12 3.79
C SER A 49 -1.47 -18.56 5.15
N VAL A 50 -0.88 -19.76 5.21
CA VAL A 50 -0.24 -20.29 6.42
C VAL A 50 1.24 -19.90 6.55
N SER A 51 1.83 -19.32 5.49
CA SER A 51 3.23 -18.94 5.50
C SER A 51 3.47 -17.62 6.26
N ARG A 52 4.70 -17.46 6.79
CA ARG A 52 5.11 -16.19 7.40
C ARG A 52 5.14 -15.12 6.32
N LEU A 53 4.29 -14.10 6.45
CA LEU A 53 4.18 -13.02 5.48
C LEU A 53 5.26 -11.97 5.74
N LYS A 54 6.05 -11.65 4.70
CA LYS A 54 6.89 -10.45 4.70
C LYS A 54 6.08 -9.23 4.26
N THR A 55 6.21 -8.16 5.02
CA THR A 55 5.62 -6.86 4.69
C THR A 55 6.70 -5.81 4.52
N PHE A 56 6.43 -4.85 3.66
CA PHE A 56 7.39 -3.82 3.29
C PHE A 56 6.74 -2.45 3.38
N SER A 57 7.47 -1.48 3.91
CA SER A 57 7.02 -0.10 4.00
C SER A 57 8.15 0.89 3.72
N ILE A 58 7.75 2.14 3.55
CA ILE A 58 8.65 3.27 3.52
C ILE A 58 8.31 4.20 4.68
N SER A 59 9.31 4.68 5.38
CA SER A 59 9.20 5.75 6.38
C SER A 59 9.93 6.99 5.89
N PHE A 60 9.53 8.15 6.37
CA PHE A 60 10.14 9.42 5.98
C PHE A 60 10.90 10.05 7.15
N GLU A 61 11.92 10.84 6.83
CA GLU A 61 12.60 11.64 7.84
C GLU A 61 11.72 12.79 8.32
N ASP A 62 10.90 13.32 7.43
CA ASP A 62 9.94 14.36 7.74
C ASP A 62 8.77 13.77 8.53
N LYS A 63 8.59 14.26 9.76
CA LYS A 63 7.55 13.79 10.68
C LYS A 63 6.12 14.02 10.18
N GLU A 64 5.92 14.99 9.29
CA GLU A 64 4.61 15.25 8.70
C GLU A 64 4.14 14.09 7.81
N PHE A 65 5.09 13.37 7.20
CA PHE A 65 4.82 12.26 6.30
C PHE A 65 5.19 10.89 6.88
N ASP A 66 5.67 10.85 8.13
CA ASP A 66 6.14 9.61 8.74
C ASP A 66 4.99 8.86 9.43
N GLU A 67 4.61 7.75 8.84
CA GLU A 67 3.59 6.82 9.35
C GLU A 67 4.19 5.57 10.02
N SER A 68 5.49 5.58 10.34
CA SER A 68 6.22 4.41 10.86
C SER A 68 5.59 3.82 12.13
N GLY A 69 5.00 4.65 12.99
CA GLY A 69 4.27 4.20 14.17
C GLY A 69 3.08 3.31 13.84
N PHE A 70 2.25 3.70 12.88
CA PHE A 70 1.10 2.91 12.43
C PHE A 70 1.53 1.64 11.68
N GLN A 71 2.63 1.72 10.91
CA GLN A 71 3.22 0.57 10.23
C GLN A 71 3.66 -0.50 11.24
N GLN A 72 4.33 -0.08 12.31
CA GLN A 72 4.79 -0.99 13.36
C GLN A 72 3.62 -1.60 14.12
N GLU A 73 2.62 -0.79 14.52
CA GLU A 73 1.43 -1.27 15.19
C GLU A 73 0.68 -2.33 14.36
N ALA A 74 0.45 -2.05 13.08
CA ALA A 74 -0.20 -2.98 12.16
C ALA A 74 0.62 -4.26 11.97
N SER A 75 1.94 -4.14 11.84
CA SER A 75 2.84 -5.28 11.70
C SER A 75 2.84 -6.18 12.94
N ASP A 76 2.90 -5.59 14.13
CA ASP A 76 2.88 -6.31 15.40
C ASP A 76 1.54 -7.03 15.61
N PHE A 77 0.44 -6.33 15.33
CA PHE A 77 -0.90 -6.92 15.42
C PHE A 77 -1.08 -8.10 14.46
N LEU A 78 -0.64 -7.95 13.22
CA LEU A 78 -0.74 -8.99 12.19
C LEU A 78 0.39 -10.02 12.26
N GLN A 79 1.39 -9.84 13.15
CA GLN A 79 2.54 -10.72 13.29
C GLN A 79 3.24 -11.01 11.96
N THR A 80 3.60 -9.96 11.25
CA THR A 80 4.32 -10.06 9.98
C THR A 80 5.84 -9.94 10.18
N ASP A 81 6.61 -10.35 9.19
CA ASP A 81 8.06 -10.11 9.12
C ASP A 81 8.25 -8.78 8.38
N HIS A 82 8.30 -7.67 9.15
CA HIS A 82 8.23 -6.32 8.61
C HIS A 82 9.61 -5.74 8.30
N HIS A 83 9.74 -5.17 7.11
CA HIS A 83 10.94 -4.49 6.64
C HIS A 83 10.58 -3.10 6.16
N ALA A 84 11.27 -2.08 6.66
CA ALA A 84 11.06 -0.70 6.27
C ALA A 84 12.34 -0.09 5.68
N VAL A 85 12.20 0.78 4.69
CA VAL A 85 13.26 1.66 4.20
C VAL A 85 12.95 3.09 4.58
N ARG A 86 13.95 3.80 5.12
CA ARG A 86 13.83 5.21 5.44
C ARG A 86 14.22 6.04 4.22
N CYS A 87 13.41 7.04 3.91
CA CYS A 87 13.58 7.93 2.76
C CYS A 87 13.72 9.38 3.21
N SER A 88 14.80 10.01 2.79
CA SER A 88 15.03 11.43 2.93
C SER A 88 14.76 12.20 1.63
N ALA A 89 14.64 13.53 1.72
CA ALA A 89 14.57 14.38 0.53
C ALA A 89 15.80 14.22 -0.38
N GLN A 90 16.97 13.96 0.21
CA GLN A 90 18.20 13.72 -0.54
C GLN A 90 18.15 12.39 -1.28
N ASP A 91 17.57 11.34 -0.69
CA ASP A 91 17.38 10.05 -1.34
C ASP A 91 16.46 10.18 -2.55
N ILE A 92 15.36 10.93 -2.42
CA ILE A 92 14.46 11.25 -3.54
C ILE A 92 15.24 11.91 -4.68
N GLY A 93 15.99 12.97 -4.38
CA GLY A 93 16.78 13.69 -5.39
C GLY A 93 17.82 12.78 -6.08
N ARG A 94 18.47 11.91 -5.32
CA ARG A 94 19.50 10.99 -5.83
C ARG A 94 18.94 9.95 -6.80
N VAL A 95 17.77 9.38 -6.52
CA VAL A 95 17.19 8.30 -7.34
C VAL A 95 16.29 8.82 -8.46
N PHE A 96 15.95 10.11 -8.46
CA PHE A 96 14.98 10.66 -9.42
C PHE A 96 15.38 10.52 -10.88
N PRO A 97 16.67 10.68 -11.29
CA PRO A 97 17.10 10.41 -12.66
C PRO A 97 16.83 8.96 -13.09
N ASP A 98 17.09 7.99 -12.21
CA ASP A 98 16.83 6.58 -12.47
C ASP A 98 15.33 6.30 -12.59
N VAL A 99 14.52 6.96 -11.75
CA VAL A 99 13.06 6.87 -11.83
C VAL A 99 12.56 7.35 -13.19
N ILE A 100 13.03 8.52 -13.68
CA ILE A 100 12.66 9.03 -15.01
C ILE A 100 13.08 8.06 -16.10
N TRP A 101 14.28 7.50 -16.00
CA TRP A 101 14.76 6.49 -16.96
C TRP A 101 13.81 5.29 -17.03
N HIS A 102 13.38 4.77 -15.90
CA HIS A 102 12.48 3.60 -15.83
C HIS A 102 11.03 3.90 -16.20
N THR A 103 10.58 5.13 -16.04
CA THR A 103 9.21 5.52 -16.45
C THR A 103 9.09 5.78 -17.96
N GLU A 104 10.24 5.98 -18.64
CA GLU A 104 10.31 6.29 -20.08
C GLU A 104 9.44 7.50 -20.48
N LYS A 105 9.01 8.31 -19.53
CA LYS A 105 8.13 9.46 -19.71
C LYS A 105 8.48 10.56 -18.71
N PRO A 106 8.27 11.83 -19.09
CA PRO A 106 8.31 12.93 -18.12
C PRO A 106 7.26 12.71 -17.01
N ILE A 107 7.66 12.91 -15.78
CA ILE A 107 6.77 12.84 -14.61
C ILE A 107 6.71 14.20 -13.93
N LEU A 108 5.52 14.57 -13.43
CA LEU A 108 5.27 15.87 -12.81
C LEU A 108 5.42 15.86 -11.28
N ARG A 109 5.61 14.67 -10.69
CA ARG A 109 5.65 14.48 -9.24
C ARG A 109 6.81 13.56 -8.86
N THR A 110 7.31 13.72 -7.63
CA THR A 110 8.39 12.89 -7.07
C THR A 110 7.89 11.60 -6.40
N ALA A 111 6.57 11.43 -6.27
CA ALA A 111 5.94 10.26 -5.60
C ALA A 111 6.45 8.88 -6.08
N PRO A 112 6.85 8.65 -7.35
CA PRO A 112 7.44 7.39 -7.75
C PRO A 112 8.82 7.11 -7.16
N ALA A 113 9.56 8.13 -6.68
CA ALA A 113 10.90 7.91 -6.13
C ALA A 113 10.91 7.11 -4.81
N PRO A 114 10.05 7.40 -3.81
CA PRO A 114 9.88 6.53 -2.66
C PRO A 114 9.50 5.08 -3.04
N LEU A 115 8.57 4.90 -3.98
CA LEU A 115 8.18 3.56 -4.46
C LEU A 115 9.32 2.82 -5.14
N PHE A 116 10.21 3.53 -5.85
CA PHE A 116 11.42 2.96 -6.44
C PHE A 116 12.36 2.42 -5.35
N LEU A 117 12.58 3.17 -4.27
CA LEU A 117 13.37 2.72 -3.13
C LEU A 117 12.73 1.52 -2.41
N LEU A 118 11.42 1.55 -2.24
CA LEU A 118 10.66 0.44 -1.64
C LEU A 118 10.75 -0.82 -2.50
N SER A 119 10.63 -0.69 -3.82
CA SER A 119 10.80 -1.81 -4.77
C SER A 119 12.19 -2.41 -4.72
N LYS A 120 13.22 -1.57 -4.52
CA LYS A 120 14.60 -2.02 -4.33
C LYS A 120 14.72 -2.86 -3.06
N LEU A 121 14.16 -2.41 -1.92
CA LEU A 121 14.12 -3.18 -0.67
C LEU A 121 13.46 -4.55 -0.90
N VAL A 122 12.31 -4.59 -1.56
CA VAL A 122 11.60 -5.84 -1.89
C VAL A 122 12.50 -6.82 -2.64
N ARG A 123 13.22 -6.34 -3.66
CA ARG A 123 14.15 -7.17 -4.44
C ARG A 123 15.34 -7.65 -3.61
N GLU A 124 15.92 -6.81 -2.77
CA GLU A 124 17.02 -7.17 -1.87
C GLU A 124 16.61 -8.25 -0.86
N GLN A 125 15.33 -8.29 -0.47
CA GLN A 125 14.74 -9.33 0.36
C GLN A 125 14.35 -10.60 -0.41
N GLY A 126 14.67 -10.69 -1.71
CA GLY A 126 14.42 -11.85 -2.56
C GLY A 126 12.97 -11.97 -3.07
N TYR A 127 12.17 -10.91 -2.95
CA TYR A 127 10.79 -10.89 -3.43
C TYR A 127 10.69 -10.21 -4.80
N LYS A 128 9.72 -10.66 -5.60
CA LYS A 128 9.41 -10.10 -6.94
C LYS A 128 7.96 -9.64 -7.06
N VAL A 129 7.11 -10.08 -6.14
CA VAL A 129 5.68 -9.81 -6.16
C VAL A 129 5.26 -9.32 -4.78
N VAL A 130 4.49 -8.25 -4.75
CA VAL A 130 3.82 -7.73 -3.57
C VAL A 130 2.35 -7.43 -3.88
N LEU A 131 1.48 -7.63 -2.90
CA LEU A 131 0.12 -7.13 -2.94
C LEU A 131 0.07 -5.76 -2.27
N THR A 132 -0.79 -4.89 -2.79
CA THR A 132 -0.95 -3.51 -2.32
C THR A 132 -2.42 -3.19 -2.09
N GLY A 133 -2.69 -2.11 -1.36
CA GLY A 133 -4.03 -1.51 -1.24
C GLY A 133 -4.36 -0.51 -2.34
N GLU A 134 -3.48 -0.33 -3.33
CA GLU A 134 -3.67 0.64 -4.41
C GLU A 134 -4.96 0.37 -5.20
N GLY A 135 -5.66 1.45 -5.53
CA GLY A 135 -6.93 1.40 -6.24
C GLY A 135 -8.17 1.39 -5.33
N SER A 136 -8.02 1.20 -4.01
CA SER A 136 -9.15 1.22 -3.08
C SER A 136 -9.77 2.61 -2.96
N ASP A 137 -8.97 3.66 -2.85
CA ASP A 137 -9.44 5.04 -2.78
C ASP A 137 -10.22 5.47 -4.04
N GLU A 138 -9.79 5.03 -5.21
CA GLU A 138 -10.46 5.29 -6.48
C GLU A 138 -11.81 4.58 -6.56
N MET A 139 -11.90 3.36 -6.05
CA MET A 139 -13.11 2.54 -6.11
C MET A 139 -14.09 2.85 -5.00
N LEU A 140 -13.60 3.19 -3.80
CA LEU A 140 -14.41 3.35 -2.61
C LEU A 140 -14.56 4.82 -2.18
N GLY A 141 -13.96 5.76 -2.92
CA GLY A 141 -14.08 7.20 -2.65
C GLY A 141 -13.31 7.66 -1.42
N GLY A 142 -12.16 7.05 -1.13
CA GLY A 142 -11.35 7.32 0.07
C GLY A 142 -10.64 8.68 0.07
N TYR A 143 -10.33 9.24 -1.09
CA TYR A 143 -9.66 10.54 -1.19
C TYR A 143 -10.52 11.70 -0.68
N ASP A 144 -9.89 12.69 -0.05
CA ASP A 144 -10.56 13.88 0.47
C ASP A 144 -11.31 14.67 -0.61
N ILE A 145 -10.88 14.60 -1.87
CA ILE A 145 -11.59 15.21 -3.00
C ILE A 145 -13.02 14.67 -3.15
N PHE A 146 -13.28 13.42 -2.77
CA PHE A 146 -14.61 12.83 -2.81
C PHE A 146 -15.48 13.27 -1.63
N LYS A 147 -14.88 13.60 -0.48
CA LYS A 147 -15.63 14.07 0.72
C LYS A 147 -16.38 15.37 0.45
N ALA A 148 -15.81 16.28 -0.36
CA ALA A 148 -16.45 17.54 -0.74
C ALA A 148 -17.74 17.33 -1.55
N SER A 149 -17.90 16.21 -2.25
CA SER A 149 -19.11 15.91 -3.04
C SER A 149 -20.27 15.38 -2.20
N TRP A 150 -20.03 14.96 -0.96
CA TRP A 150 -21.04 14.48 -0.03
C TRP A 150 -21.63 15.57 0.86
N ASP A 151 -21.04 16.78 0.87
CA ASP A 151 -21.57 17.91 1.61
C ASP A 151 -22.65 18.62 0.75
N PRO A 152 -23.94 18.51 1.10
CA PRO A 152 -25.03 19.12 0.33
C PRO A 152 -24.96 20.66 0.28
N VAL A 153 -24.17 21.30 1.16
CA VAL A 153 -23.98 22.76 1.21
C VAL A 153 -22.87 23.22 0.24
N LYS A 154 -21.93 22.35 -0.16
CA LYS A 154 -20.83 22.66 -1.06
C LYS A 154 -21.12 22.35 -2.54
N ARG A 155 -22.35 21.99 -2.88
CA ARG A 155 -22.79 21.71 -4.27
C ARG A 155 -23.02 22.95 -5.14
N ILE A 156 -22.52 24.10 -4.74
CA ILE A 156 -22.62 25.31 -5.55
C ILE A 156 -21.20 25.80 -5.80
N TRP A 157 -20.57 25.22 -6.83
CA TRP A 157 -19.62 25.84 -7.80
C TRP A 157 -19.07 24.77 -8.74
#